data_043c4ab28b59a7fbcdf7d303895da317
#
_entry.id   043c4ab28b59a7fbcdf7d303895da317
#
_cell.length_a   1.000
_cell.length_b   1.000
_cell.length_c   1.000
_cell.angle_alpha   90.00
_cell.angle_beta   90.00
_cell.angle_gamma   90.00
#
_symmetry.space_group_name_H-M   'P 1'
#
loop_
_entity.id
_entity.type
_entity.pdbx_description
1 polymer ?
#
loop_
_entity_poly.entity_id
_entity_poly.type
_entity_poly.pdbx_seq_one_letter_code
_entity_poly.pdbx_strand_id
1 'polypeptide(L)'
;YVDASKGLNKVQNFHISRLNYLHNDIIEVVPDLNFPEITDQIFYVKDSLCFQIAPEQSKSTILSEIFKAQKPILTVKKQVGAIFSDEWIPNYLHRKNISDTVLFKKNYKRFEINSKESFSRFYIYPTDTILPYSIYRHAEKDYGGRLERIDSYNKEKDVFVTLQLLPRKNWDLEAKEIFDFNEFVKKKN
;
A
#
# COMPACT_ATOMS: atom_id res chain seq x y z
N TYR A 1 10.77 -1.24 3.39
CA TYR A 1 11.27 -0.63 4.61
C TYR A 1 12.76 -0.93 4.73
N VAL A 2 13.56 0.09 4.82
CA VAL A 2 15.00 -0.02 5.05
C VAL A 2 15.28 0.67 6.38
N ASP A 3 15.74 -0.11 7.35
CA ASP A 3 16.19 0.38 8.64
C ASP A 3 17.73 0.54 8.59
N ALA A 4 18.21 1.76 8.66
CA ALA A 4 19.64 2.07 8.61
C ALA A 4 20.26 2.26 10.00
N SER A 5 19.54 1.91 11.08
CA SER A 5 20.06 2.04 12.46
C SER A 5 21.37 1.28 12.72
N LYS A 6 21.71 0.34 11.85
CA LYS A 6 22.98 -0.41 11.87
C LYS A 6 23.94 -0.05 10.72
N GLY A 7 23.69 1.08 10.05
CA GLY A 7 24.43 1.57 8.91
C GLY A 7 23.77 1.26 7.57
N LEU A 8 23.99 2.14 6.59
CA LEU A 8 23.39 2.07 5.24
C LEU A 8 23.71 0.79 4.46
N ASN A 9 24.75 0.06 4.86
CA ASN A 9 25.15 -1.20 4.22
C ASN A 9 24.34 -2.43 4.71
N LYS A 10 23.40 -2.24 5.63
CA LYS A 10 22.59 -3.32 6.19
C LYS A 10 21.12 -3.04 5.92
N VAL A 11 20.62 -3.57 4.80
CA VAL A 11 19.17 -3.70 4.59
C VAL A 11 18.64 -4.62 5.67
N GLN A 12 17.70 -4.14 6.47
CA GLN A 12 17.26 -4.84 7.67
C GLN A 12 15.89 -5.46 7.49
N ASN A 13 14.97 -4.72 6.84
CA ASN A 13 13.62 -5.19 6.61
C ASN A 13 13.15 -4.74 5.24
N PHE A 14 12.69 -5.70 4.46
CA PHE A 14 12.05 -5.45 3.18
C PHE A 14 10.65 -6.08 3.21
N HIS A 15 9.62 -5.26 3.08
CA HIS A 15 8.25 -5.73 3.10
C HIS A 15 7.61 -5.53 1.72
N ILE A 16 7.01 -6.59 1.20
CA ILE A 16 6.22 -6.55 -0.02
C ILE A 16 4.77 -6.80 0.35
N SER A 17 3.88 -6.06 -0.31
CA SER A 17 2.46 -6.35 -0.31
C SER A 17 1.93 -6.15 -1.72
N ARG A 18 1.05 -7.02 -2.17
CA ARG A 18 0.46 -7.01 -3.51
C ARG A 18 -1.03 -6.71 -3.39
N LEU A 19 -1.43 -5.53 -3.84
CA LEU A 19 -2.82 -5.11 -3.83
C LEU A 19 -3.47 -5.42 -5.17
N ASN A 20 -4.52 -6.20 -5.14
CA ASN A 20 -5.34 -6.57 -6.27
C ASN A 20 -6.74 -6.00 -6.06
N TYR A 21 -7.31 -5.39 -7.07
CA TYR A 21 -8.62 -4.76 -6.91
C TYR A 21 -9.56 -5.07 -8.06
N LEU A 22 -10.83 -5.22 -7.71
CA LEU A 22 -11.96 -5.31 -8.63
C LEU A 22 -13.04 -4.36 -8.11
N HIS A 23 -13.35 -3.30 -8.88
CA HIS A 23 -14.19 -2.19 -8.44
C HIS A 23 -13.63 -1.56 -7.15
N ASN A 24 -14.37 -1.62 -6.04
CA ASN A 24 -13.97 -1.09 -4.73
C ASN A 24 -13.47 -2.16 -3.74
N ASP A 25 -13.45 -3.41 -4.17
CA ASP A 25 -12.96 -4.51 -3.34
C ASP A 25 -11.45 -4.69 -3.57
N ILE A 26 -10.69 -4.80 -2.50
CA ILE A 26 -9.23 -5.02 -2.54
C ILE A 26 -8.92 -6.37 -1.91
N ILE A 27 -8.18 -7.20 -2.63
CA ILE A 27 -7.53 -8.38 -2.08
C ILE A 27 -6.04 -8.07 -1.98
N GLU A 28 -5.55 -8.05 -0.76
CA GLU A 28 -4.13 -7.91 -0.47
C GLU A 28 -3.51 -9.28 -0.26
N VAL A 29 -2.47 -9.57 -1.01
CA VAL A 29 -1.65 -10.77 -0.86
C VAL A 29 -0.30 -10.36 -0.29
N VAL A 30 0.03 -10.88 0.88
CA VAL A 30 1.31 -10.65 1.55
C VAL A 30 2.14 -11.92 1.39
N PRO A 31 3.26 -11.87 0.67
CA PRO A 31 4.15 -13.02 0.53
C PRO A 31 4.97 -13.25 1.78
N ASP A 32 5.45 -14.48 1.96
CA ASP A 32 6.50 -14.78 2.93
C ASP A 32 7.78 -14.00 2.59
N LEU A 33 8.45 -13.47 3.60
CA LEU A 33 9.64 -12.64 3.40
C LEU A 33 10.86 -13.42 2.91
N ASN A 34 10.97 -14.69 3.28
CA ASN A 34 12.08 -15.55 2.89
C ASN A 34 11.79 -16.32 1.58
N PHE A 35 10.52 -16.61 1.33
CA PHE A 35 10.03 -17.35 0.17
C PHE A 35 8.90 -16.57 -0.52
N PRO A 36 9.22 -15.52 -1.31
CA PRO A 36 8.22 -14.62 -1.89
C PRO A 36 7.22 -15.27 -2.86
N GLU A 37 7.47 -16.48 -3.27
CA GLU A 37 6.55 -17.35 -4.03
C GLU A 37 5.45 -17.98 -3.16
N ILE A 38 5.65 -18.01 -1.84
CA ILE A 38 4.67 -18.50 -0.87
C ILE A 38 3.85 -17.33 -0.35
N THR A 39 2.54 -17.48 -0.34
CA THR A 39 1.63 -16.52 0.28
C THR A 39 1.54 -16.78 1.77
N ASP A 40 1.95 -15.80 2.58
CA ASP A 40 1.86 -15.84 4.04
C ASP A 40 0.45 -15.44 4.52
N GLN A 41 -0.07 -14.32 4.02
CA GLN A 41 -1.38 -13.83 4.44
C GLN A 41 -2.17 -13.27 3.25
N ILE A 42 -3.49 -13.39 3.34
CA ILE A 42 -4.43 -12.75 2.42
C ILE A 42 -5.39 -11.91 3.24
N PHE A 43 -5.63 -10.68 2.80
CA PHE A 43 -6.62 -9.80 3.40
C PHE A 43 -7.62 -9.32 2.37
N TYR A 44 -8.89 -9.36 2.74
CA TYR A 44 -9.93 -8.59 2.06
C TYR A 44 -10.04 -7.23 2.73
N VAL A 45 -9.86 -6.19 1.95
CA VAL A 45 -9.95 -4.80 2.43
C VAL A 45 -11.12 -4.11 1.74
N LYS A 46 -12.02 -3.57 2.55
CA LYS A 46 -13.16 -2.79 2.08
C LYS A 46 -13.36 -1.59 2.99
N ASP A 47 -13.43 -0.42 2.38
CA ASP A 47 -13.47 0.85 3.09
C ASP A 47 -12.28 0.96 4.06
N SER A 48 -12.51 1.10 5.36
CA SER A 48 -11.46 1.12 6.37
C SER A 48 -11.35 -0.19 7.17
N LEU A 49 -11.95 -1.28 6.66
CA LEU A 49 -12.01 -2.57 7.33
C LEU A 49 -11.16 -3.61 6.60
N CYS A 50 -10.54 -4.48 7.38
CA CYS A 50 -9.68 -5.55 6.90
C CYS A 50 -10.11 -6.87 7.52
N PHE A 51 -10.24 -7.90 6.68
CA PHE A 51 -10.63 -9.27 7.05
C PHE A 51 -9.54 -10.22 6.58
N GLN A 52 -9.07 -11.08 7.45
CA GLN A 52 -8.08 -12.08 7.08
C GLN A 52 -8.74 -13.28 6.41
N ILE A 53 -8.20 -13.73 5.29
CA ILE A 53 -8.61 -14.93 4.58
C ILE A 53 -7.45 -15.92 4.69
N ALA A 54 -7.73 -17.13 5.17
CA ALA A 54 -6.72 -18.17 5.16
C ALA A 54 -6.38 -18.57 3.71
N PRO A 55 -5.10 -18.70 3.31
CA PRO A 55 -4.71 -18.96 1.93
C PRO A 55 -5.42 -20.17 1.30
N GLU A 56 -5.66 -21.22 2.09
CA GLU A 56 -6.40 -22.42 1.67
C GLU A 56 -7.88 -22.18 1.39
N GLN A 57 -8.44 -21.06 1.87
CA GLN A 57 -9.84 -20.67 1.68
C GLN A 57 -10.05 -19.73 0.47
N SER A 58 -9.02 -19.39 -0.29
CA SER A 58 -9.11 -18.48 -1.43
C SER A 58 -10.20 -18.87 -2.42
N LYS A 59 -10.38 -20.19 -2.67
CA LYS A 59 -11.35 -20.76 -3.62
C LYS A 59 -12.78 -20.88 -3.10
N SER A 60 -13.04 -20.60 -1.82
CA SER A 60 -14.35 -20.84 -1.18
C SER A 60 -14.87 -19.65 -0.39
N THR A 61 -14.11 -18.58 -0.26
CA THR A 61 -14.52 -17.40 0.52
C THR A 61 -15.54 -16.57 -0.23
N ILE A 62 -16.74 -16.40 0.37
CA ILE A 62 -17.78 -15.48 -0.13
C ILE A 62 -17.60 -14.13 0.56
N LEU A 63 -17.16 -13.12 -0.20
CA LEU A 63 -16.82 -11.81 0.35
C LEU A 63 -18.01 -11.08 0.99
N SER A 64 -19.23 -11.28 0.47
CA SER A 64 -20.44 -10.69 1.06
C SER A 64 -20.82 -11.28 2.42
N GLU A 65 -20.33 -12.46 2.75
CA GLU A 65 -20.61 -13.14 4.02
C GLU A 65 -19.50 -13.00 5.05
N ILE A 66 -18.31 -12.54 4.63
CA ILE A 66 -17.14 -12.43 5.51
C ILE A 66 -17.42 -11.55 6.73
N PHE A 67 -18.25 -10.51 6.56
CA PHE A 67 -18.69 -9.62 7.64
C PHE A 67 -19.49 -10.32 8.74
N LYS A 68 -20.12 -11.47 8.42
CA LYS A 68 -20.86 -12.29 9.38
C LYS A 68 -19.95 -13.32 10.04
N ALA A 69 -18.95 -13.79 9.30
CA ALA A 69 -18.08 -14.88 9.72
C ALA A 69 -16.98 -14.44 10.70
N GLN A 70 -16.50 -13.19 10.59
CA GLN A 70 -15.40 -12.72 11.42
C GLN A 70 -15.50 -11.23 11.74
N LYS A 71 -14.87 -10.84 12.86
CA LYS A 71 -14.77 -9.46 13.29
C LYS A 71 -13.66 -8.76 12.50
N PRO A 72 -13.93 -7.57 11.88
CA PRO A 72 -12.92 -6.84 11.13
C PRO A 72 -11.85 -6.21 12.03
N ILE A 73 -10.70 -5.96 11.42
CA ILE A 73 -9.64 -5.10 11.96
C ILE A 73 -9.69 -3.78 11.18
N LEU A 74 -9.50 -2.67 11.84
CA LEU A 74 -9.30 -1.39 11.13
C LEU A 74 -7.99 -1.47 10.32
N THR A 75 -8.02 -1.03 9.06
CA THR A 75 -6.84 -1.09 8.18
C THR A 75 -5.62 -0.37 8.76
N VAL A 76 -5.82 0.75 9.47
CA VAL A 76 -4.76 1.50 10.16
C VAL A 76 -4.15 0.76 11.37
N LYS A 77 -4.79 -0.31 11.86
CA LYS A 77 -4.28 -1.17 12.94
C LYS A 77 -3.63 -2.46 12.44
N LYS A 78 -3.64 -2.68 11.14
CA LYS A 78 -3.01 -3.84 10.53
C LYS A 78 -1.49 -3.75 10.70
N GLN A 79 -0.85 -4.85 11.14
CA GLN A 79 0.58 -4.86 11.47
C GLN A 79 1.47 -5.31 10.31
N VAL A 80 0.92 -5.95 9.31
CA VAL A 80 1.65 -6.49 8.15
C VAL A 80 1.04 -6.04 6.84
N GLY A 81 1.80 -6.09 5.76
CA GLY A 81 1.36 -5.75 4.41
C GLY A 81 1.37 -4.25 4.11
N ALA A 82 0.45 -3.78 3.27
CA ALA A 82 0.36 -2.40 2.85
C ALA A 82 -0.02 -1.47 4.01
N ILE A 83 0.57 -0.29 4.01
CA ILE A 83 0.30 0.73 5.02
C ILE A 83 -0.93 1.52 4.60
N PHE A 84 -1.89 1.64 5.51
CA PHE A 84 -3.05 2.51 5.39
C PHE A 84 -2.95 3.62 6.42
N SER A 85 -3.30 4.84 6.05
CA SER A 85 -3.34 5.98 6.95
C SER A 85 -4.63 6.76 6.73
N ASP A 86 -5.27 7.15 7.81
CA ASP A 86 -6.38 8.09 7.87
C ASP A 86 -5.91 9.50 8.29
N GLU A 87 -4.61 9.64 8.60
CA GLU A 87 -4.01 10.89 9.02
C GLU A 87 -3.53 11.72 7.82
N TRP A 88 -3.44 13.02 8.07
CA TRP A 88 -2.76 13.93 7.16
C TRP A 88 -1.24 13.79 7.30
N ILE A 89 -0.54 14.10 6.21
CA ILE A 89 0.92 14.19 6.27
C ILE A 89 1.28 15.24 7.32
N PRO A 90 2.09 14.91 8.34
CA PRO A 90 2.53 15.87 9.35
C PRO A 90 3.23 17.07 8.71
N ASN A 91 2.90 18.26 9.17
CA ASN A 91 3.46 19.52 8.66
C ASN A 91 3.22 19.78 7.15
N TYR A 92 2.19 19.21 6.57
CA TYR A 92 1.89 19.30 5.13
C TYR A 92 1.77 20.75 4.62
N LEU A 93 1.25 21.67 5.44
CA LEU A 93 1.13 23.09 5.09
C LEU A 93 2.49 23.78 4.96
N HIS A 94 3.54 23.24 5.55
CA HIS A 94 4.91 23.76 5.46
C HIS A 94 5.75 23.04 4.41
N ARG A 95 5.11 22.28 3.52
CA ARG A 95 5.80 21.60 2.43
C ARG A 95 6.48 22.58 1.49
N LYS A 96 7.63 22.20 0.96
CA LYS A 96 8.37 22.95 -0.05
C LYS A 96 8.33 22.19 -1.37
N ASN A 97 7.77 22.79 -2.41
CA ASN A 97 7.88 22.25 -3.75
C ASN A 97 9.33 22.32 -4.24
N ILE A 98 9.79 21.26 -4.86
CA ILE A 98 11.12 21.17 -5.45
C ILE A 98 11.02 20.79 -6.93
N SER A 99 12.12 20.91 -7.66
CA SER A 99 12.16 20.57 -9.08
C SER A 99 11.69 19.15 -9.36
N ASP A 100 10.98 18.97 -10.46
CA ASP A 100 10.59 17.65 -10.95
C ASP A 100 11.80 16.76 -11.19
N THR A 101 11.59 15.45 -11.22
CA THR A 101 12.66 14.48 -11.43
C THR A 101 12.19 13.32 -12.30
N VAL A 102 13.15 12.62 -12.90
CA VAL A 102 12.90 11.38 -13.62
C VAL A 102 13.39 10.21 -12.79
N LEU A 103 12.47 9.29 -12.43
CA LEU A 103 12.80 8.01 -11.81
C LEU A 103 12.11 6.90 -12.60
N PHE A 104 12.81 5.79 -12.84
CA PHE A 104 12.25 4.64 -13.56
C PHE A 104 11.58 5.00 -14.91
N LYS A 105 12.17 5.95 -15.65
CA LYS A 105 11.66 6.50 -16.92
C LYS A 105 10.31 7.21 -16.81
N LYS A 106 9.93 7.68 -15.62
CA LYS A 106 8.72 8.47 -15.36
C LYS A 106 9.10 9.83 -14.78
N ASN A 107 8.39 10.88 -15.18
CA ASN A 107 8.51 12.21 -14.58
C ASN A 107 7.66 12.30 -13.32
N TYR A 108 8.24 12.83 -12.24
CA TYR A 108 7.56 13.02 -10.97
C TYR A 108 7.59 14.48 -10.53
N LYS A 109 6.44 15.02 -10.14
CA LYS A 109 6.36 16.22 -9.30
C LYS A 109 6.82 15.86 -7.89
N ARG A 110 7.51 16.78 -7.22
CA ARG A 110 8.05 16.51 -5.89
C ARG A 110 7.79 17.62 -4.91
N PHE A 111 7.65 17.24 -3.65
CA PHE A 111 7.74 18.15 -2.52
C PHE A 111 8.48 17.52 -1.36
N GLU A 112 8.96 18.37 -0.46
CA GLU A 112 9.68 17.97 0.74
C GLU A 112 9.04 18.58 1.98
N ILE A 113 9.14 17.84 3.08
CA ILE A 113 8.83 18.33 4.42
C ILE A 113 10.06 18.06 5.27
N ASN A 114 10.62 19.12 5.85
CA ASN A 114 11.81 19.04 6.68
C ASN A 114 11.49 19.63 8.05
N SER A 115 11.67 18.83 9.08
CA SER A 115 11.55 19.24 10.47
C SER A 115 12.85 19.03 11.23
N LYS A 116 12.88 19.39 12.51
CA LYS A 116 14.03 19.12 13.38
C LYS A 116 14.34 17.62 13.44
N GLU A 117 13.31 16.80 13.51
CA GLU A 117 13.40 15.36 13.82
C GLU A 117 13.40 14.49 12.55
N SER A 118 12.82 14.98 11.47
CA SER A 118 12.63 14.17 10.26
C SER A 118 12.74 14.98 8.97
N PHE A 119 13.02 14.26 7.91
CA PHE A 119 12.98 14.73 6.53
C PHE A 119 12.16 13.74 5.72
N SER A 120 11.24 14.22 4.89
CA SER A 120 10.47 13.37 3.99
C SER A 120 10.36 14.01 2.62
N ARG A 121 10.51 13.20 1.57
CA ARG A 121 10.35 13.59 0.18
C ARG A 121 9.28 12.73 -0.47
N PHE A 122 8.37 13.38 -1.16
CA PHE A 122 7.20 12.78 -1.79
C PHE A 122 7.31 12.92 -3.30
N TYR A 123 6.93 11.84 -4.02
CA TYR A 123 7.01 11.77 -5.47
C TYR A 123 5.63 11.43 -6.03
N ILE A 124 5.06 12.38 -6.76
CA ILE A 124 3.73 12.27 -7.37
C ILE A 124 3.90 12.06 -8.87
N TYR A 125 3.44 10.92 -9.36
CA TYR A 125 3.34 10.64 -10.78
C TYR A 125 2.09 11.31 -11.36
N PRO A 126 2.20 12.26 -12.30
CA PRO A 126 1.06 12.92 -12.94
C PRO A 126 0.25 11.88 -13.72
N THR A 127 -0.98 11.65 -13.32
CA THR A 127 -1.90 10.70 -13.97
C THR A 127 -3.34 10.93 -13.50
N ASP A 128 -4.29 10.74 -14.41
CA ASP A 128 -5.72 10.77 -14.10
C ASP A 128 -6.24 9.42 -13.57
N THR A 129 -5.40 8.39 -13.58
CA THR A 129 -5.77 7.06 -13.08
C THR A 129 -5.79 7.07 -11.56
N ILE A 130 -6.98 6.96 -10.98
CA ILE A 130 -7.21 6.86 -9.54
C ILE A 130 -7.23 5.38 -9.17
N LEU A 131 -6.39 4.99 -8.22
CA LEU A 131 -6.43 3.65 -7.62
C LEU A 131 -7.30 3.65 -6.36
N PRO A 132 -7.96 2.53 -6.02
CA PRO A 132 -8.66 2.38 -4.76
C PRO A 132 -7.75 2.61 -3.54
N TYR A 133 -6.49 2.19 -3.63
CA TYR A 133 -5.47 2.40 -2.62
C TYR A 133 -4.77 3.74 -2.77
N SER A 134 -4.62 4.45 -1.67
CA SER A 134 -3.77 5.64 -1.53
C SER A 134 -3.39 5.82 -0.07
N ILE A 135 -2.12 6.15 0.20
CA ILE A 135 -1.69 6.48 1.57
C ILE A 135 -2.16 7.89 1.95
N TYR A 136 -2.00 8.85 1.05
CA TYR A 136 -2.29 10.27 1.30
C TYR A 136 -3.07 10.89 0.14
N ARG A 137 -4.37 10.63 0.12
CA ARG A 137 -5.28 11.07 -0.94
C ARG A 137 -5.30 12.59 -1.15
N HIS A 138 -5.12 13.37 -0.08
CA HIS A 138 -5.06 14.82 -0.17
C HIS A 138 -3.85 15.31 -0.98
N ALA A 139 -2.68 14.70 -0.82
CA ALA A 139 -1.50 15.04 -1.61
C ALA A 139 -1.69 14.67 -3.10
N GLU A 140 -2.30 13.54 -3.39
CA GLU A 140 -2.63 13.15 -4.77
C GLU A 140 -3.55 14.17 -5.45
N LYS A 141 -4.57 14.67 -4.74
CA LYS A 141 -5.48 15.70 -5.23
C LYS A 141 -4.77 17.03 -5.50
N ASP A 142 -3.98 17.50 -4.54
CA ASP A 142 -3.29 18.79 -4.62
C ASP A 142 -2.30 18.85 -5.79
N TYR A 143 -1.65 17.74 -6.11
CA TYR A 143 -0.64 17.67 -7.17
C TYR A 143 -1.17 17.12 -8.50
N GLY A 144 -2.41 16.66 -8.55
CA GLY A 144 -3.04 16.09 -9.74
C GLY A 144 -2.29 14.85 -10.22
N GLY A 145 -2.22 13.80 -9.37
CA GLY A 145 -1.51 12.58 -9.71
C GLY A 145 -1.57 11.53 -8.61
N ARG A 146 -0.75 10.51 -8.75
CA ARG A 146 -0.65 9.38 -7.83
C ARG A 146 0.65 9.43 -7.04
N LEU A 147 0.56 9.32 -5.72
CA LEU A 147 1.72 9.21 -4.84
C LEU A 147 2.35 7.83 -4.99
N GLU A 148 3.46 7.76 -5.72
CA GLU A 148 4.14 6.48 -6.00
C GLU A 148 5.36 6.23 -5.13
N ARG A 149 5.93 7.28 -4.49
CA ARG A 149 7.10 7.10 -3.63
C ARG A 149 7.13 8.11 -2.50
N ILE A 150 7.59 7.64 -1.35
CA ILE A 150 7.93 8.45 -0.18
C ILE A 150 9.29 7.98 0.33
N ASP A 151 10.23 8.91 0.41
CA ASP A 151 11.50 8.71 1.09
C ASP A 151 11.47 9.48 2.40
N SER A 152 11.65 8.81 3.52
CA SER A 152 11.63 9.42 4.85
C SER A 152 12.87 9.05 5.64
N TYR A 153 13.43 10.03 6.34
CA TYR A 153 14.57 9.85 7.21
C TYR A 153 14.27 10.41 8.60
N ASN A 154 14.31 9.57 9.60
CA ASN A 154 14.24 9.98 10.99
C ASN A 154 15.67 10.27 11.48
N LYS A 155 15.94 11.54 11.84
CA LYS A 155 17.28 12.02 12.20
C LYS A 155 17.72 11.57 13.58
N GLU A 156 16.78 11.36 14.51
CA GLU A 156 17.09 10.92 15.88
C GLU A 156 17.42 9.43 15.95
N LYS A 157 16.68 8.63 15.17
CA LYS A 157 16.82 7.17 15.16
C LYS A 157 17.80 6.66 14.10
N ASP A 158 18.30 7.56 13.24
CA ASP A 158 19.12 7.21 12.06
C ASP A 158 18.45 6.13 11.19
N VAL A 159 17.13 6.29 10.95
CA VAL A 159 16.33 5.32 10.20
C VAL A 159 15.86 5.95 8.89
N PHE A 160 16.16 5.29 7.78
CA PHE A 160 15.67 5.65 6.45
C PHE A 160 14.63 4.65 5.98
N VAL A 161 13.48 5.16 5.54
CA VAL A 161 12.37 4.35 5.03
C VAL A 161 12.01 4.81 3.63
N THR A 162 11.89 3.87 2.69
CA THR A 162 11.29 4.13 1.39
C THR A 162 10.01 3.32 1.25
N LEU A 163 8.92 4.00 0.91
CA LEU A 163 7.69 3.39 0.42
C LEU A 163 7.64 3.57 -1.09
N GLN A 164 7.37 2.49 -1.82
CA GLN A 164 7.28 2.53 -3.28
C GLN A 164 6.04 1.78 -3.75
N LEU A 165 5.17 2.47 -4.47
CA LEU A 165 4.04 1.88 -5.18
C LEU A 165 4.46 1.56 -6.61
N LEU A 166 4.35 0.28 -6.99
CA LEU A 166 4.66 -0.21 -8.33
C LEU A 166 3.37 -0.74 -8.98
N PRO A 167 2.71 0.03 -9.86
CA PRO A 167 1.52 -0.42 -10.54
C PRO A 167 1.77 -1.68 -11.38
N ARG A 168 0.89 -2.68 -11.24
CA ARG A 168 0.92 -3.95 -11.97
C ARG A 168 -0.33 -4.08 -12.84
N LYS A 169 -0.25 -4.91 -13.88
CA LYS A 169 -1.37 -5.16 -14.79
C LYS A 169 -2.17 -6.40 -14.43
N ASN A 170 -1.52 -7.40 -13.83
CA ASN A 170 -2.11 -8.71 -13.58
C ASN A 170 -2.40 -8.89 -12.09
N TRP A 171 -3.47 -9.58 -11.78
CA TRP A 171 -3.78 -10.05 -10.43
C TRP A 171 -2.89 -11.22 -10.03
N ASP A 172 -2.69 -11.38 -8.72
CA ASP A 172 -2.14 -12.60 -8.17
C ASP A 172 -3.16 -13.73 -8.30
N LEU A 173 -2.67 -14.96 -8.31
CA LEU A 173 -3.53 -16.13 -8.54
C LEU A 173 -4.63 -16.24 -7.47
N GLU A 174 -4.28 -16.05 -6.21
CA GLU A 174 -5.22 -16.13 -5.08
C GLU A 174 -6.30 -15.04 -5.18
N ALA A 175 -5.90 -13.83 -5.52
CA ALA A 175 -6.85 -12.73 -5.71
C ALA A 175 -7.79 -13.01 -6.88
N LYS A 176 -7.27 -13.56 -7.97
CA LYS A 176 -8.07 -13.96 -9.13
C LYS A 176 -9.09 -15.03 -8.75
N GLU A 177 -8.66 -16.07 -8.04
CA GLU A 177 -9.54 -17.14 -7.58
C GLU A 177 -10.70 -16.60 -6.71
N ILE A 178 -10.39 -15.70 -5.76
CA ILE A 178 -11.41 -15.07 -4.92
C ILE A 178 -12.39 -14.25 -5.74
N PHE A 179 -11.90 -13.42 -6.65
CA PHE A 179 -12.77 -12.58 -7.47
C PHE A 179 -13.64 -13.41 -8.42
N ASP A 180 -13.05 -14.38 -9.13
CA ASP A 180 -13.78 -15.26 -10.06
C ASP A 180 -14.88 -16.06 -9.34
N PHE A 181 -14.58 -16.59 -8.15
CA PHE A 181 -15.54 -17.32 -7.33
C PHE A 181 -16.72 -16.42 -6.91
N ASN A 182 -16.42 -15.20 -6.46
CA ASN A 182 -17.47 -14.27 -6.02
C ASN A 182 -18.33 -13.76 -7.19
N GLU A 183 -17.75 -13.54 -8.37
CA GLU A 183 -18.53 -13.23 -9.58
C GLU A 183 -19.44 -14.40 -9.99
N PHE A 184 -18.96 -15.64 -9.85
CA PHE A 184 -19.79 -16.82 -10.11
C PHE A 184 -20.97 -16.94 -9.13
N VAL A 185 -20.74 -16.71 -7.84
CA VAL A 185 -21.79 -16.73 -6.81
C VAL A 185 -22.85 -15.66 -7.08
N LYS A 186 -22.44 -14.44 -7.44
CA LYS A 186 -23.36 -13.34 -7.78
C LYS A 186 -24.28 -13.64 -8.97
N LYS A 187 -23.80 -14.41 -9.96
CA LYS A 187 -24.58 -14.78 -11.16
C LYS A 187 -25.61 -15.89 -10.90
N LYS A 188 -25.47 -16.63 -9.79
CA LYS A 188 -26.38 -17.73 -9.43
C LYS A 188 -27.52 -17.31 -8.48
N ASN A 189 -27.37 -16.17 -7.85
CA ASN A 189 -28.37 -15.54 -6.98
C ASN A 189 -29.13 -14.44 -7.73
#